data_7bd79b6fb0339c3e271484f024a5d11d
#
_entry.id   7bd79b6fb0339c3e271484f024a5d11d
#
_cell.length_a   1.000
_cell.length_b   1.000
_cell.length_c   1.000
_cell.angle_alpha   90.00
_cell.angle_beta   90.00
_cell.angle_gamma   90.00
#
_symmetry.space_group_name_H-M   'P 1'
#
loop_
_entity.id
_entity.type
_entity.pdbx_description
1 polymer ?
#
loop_
_entity_poly.entity_id
_entity_poly.type
_entity_poly.pdbx_seq_one_letter_code
_entity_poly.pdbx_strand_id
1 'polypeptide(L)'
;GRGGGAVLEPRSFDILKVVPYVLVLTLAILGVNVFLTLTLGIFSAGIIGLCAGDLTIFTFAQDIWNGFTGMSEVFFLALFCGGISELIAHNGGIVWLIEKLRKMMHGGKSAQIGMSVLVSLADCATANNTVAIILCGNVAKDMSREFKVDPRRTASLLDVFSCVFQGIIPYGAQLLVAASLTTTTYGIVISPVEIVPYMWYCWILAFFGLLSIFVPYADRTCRKDPWNWEYDVAESGVEAKK
;
A
#
# COMPACT_ATOMS: atom_id res chain seq x y z
N GLY A 1 17.90 -32.23 -1.25
CA GLY A 1 18.79 -32.11 -0.10
C GLY A 1 18.01 -31.55 1.07
N ARG A 2 17.99 -32.22 2.20
CA ARG A 2 17.26 -31.88 3.42
C ARG A 2 17.78 -30.56 3.97
N GLY A 3 16.90 -29.59 4.15
CA GLY A 3 17.19 -28.34 4.83
C GLY A 3 17.57 -28.60 6.27
N GLY A 4 18.79 -28.27 6.63
CA GLY A 4 19.22 -28.18 8.01
C GLY A 4 18.44 -27.02 8.65
N GLY A 5 17.54 -27.34 9.58
CA GLY A 5 16.91 -26.35 10.41
C GLY A 5 17.98 -25.59 11.18
N ALA A 6 18.13 -24.30 10.89
CA ALA A 6 18.94 -23.43 11.73
C ALA A 6 18.34 -23.47 13.14
N VAL A 7 19.06 -24.08 14.08
CA VAL A 7 18.72 -24.00 15.49
C VAL A 7 18.90 -22.54 15.90
N LEU A 8 17.78 -21.83 16.03
CA LEU A 8 17.78 -20.48 16.54
C LEU A 8 18.19 -20.55 18.02
N GLU A 9 19.42 -20.20 18.32
CA GLU A 9 19.82 -19.99 19.71
C GLU A 9 18.92 -18.92 20.35
N PRO A 10 18.43 -19.15 21.57
CA PRO A 10 17.60 -18.19 22.27
C PRO A 10 18.44 -16.91 22.53
N ARG A 11 18.26 -15.90 21.68
CA ARG A 11 18.82 -14.57 21.91
C ARG A 11 18.17 -13.98 23.15
N SER A 12 18.99 -13.49 24.08
CA SER A 12 18.51 -12.71 25.21
C SER A 12 17.73 -11.52 24.67
N PHE A 13 16.45 -11.44 25.03
CA PHE A 13 15.55 -10.40 24.59
C PHE A 13 15.71 -9.17 25.51
N ASP A 14 16.08 -8.05 24.93
CA ASP A 14 16.16 -6.77 25.63
C ASP A 14 14.95 -5.91 25.27
N ILE A 15 14.08 -5.69 26.25
CA ILE A 15 12.85 -4.90 26.08
C ILE A 15 13.15 -3.47 25.66
N LEU A 16 14.27 -2.88 26.07
CA LEU A 16 14.66 -1.52 25.67
C LEU A 16 14.82 -1.37 24.17
N LYS A 17 15.24 -2.44 23.46
CA LYS A 17 15.43 -2.43 22.00
C LYS A 17 14.11 -2.41 21.22
N VAL A 18 12.97 -2.65 21.89
CA VAL A 18 11.64 -2.57 21.30
C VAL A 18 11.06 -1.15 21.37
N VAL A 19 11.55 -0.33 22.28
CA VAL A 19 11.04 1.05 22.52
C VAL A 19 10.96 1.89 21.24
N PRO A 20 11.99 1.94 20.35
CA PRO A 20 11.91 2.73 19.12
C PRO A 20 10.76 2.30 18.20
N TYR A 21 10.46 1.01 18.12
CA TYR A 21 9.37 0.50 17.29
C TYR A 21 8.00 0.91 17.85
N VAL A 22 7.82 0.82 19.16
CA VAL A 22 6.58 1.26 19.84
C VAL A 22 6.41 2.78 19.69
N LEU A 23 7.51 3.55 19.81
CA LEU A 23 7.51 4.99 19.60
C LEU A 23 7.02 5.34 18.19
N VAL A 24 7.64 4.76 17.15
CA VAL A 24 7.27 5.01 15.75
C VAL A 24 5.81 4.64 15.50
N LEU A 25 5.37 3.48 15.99
CA LEU A 25 3.98 3.05 15.83
C LEU A 25 3.00 4.01 16.51
N THR A 26 3.31 4.44 17.73
CA THR A 26 2.48 5.38 18.49
C THR A 26 2.38 6.73 17.78
N LEU A 27 3.50 7.29 17.32
CA LEU A 27 3.53 8.55 16.59
C LEU A 27 2.78 8.46 15.25
N ALA A 28 2.87 7.33 14.56
CA ALA A 28 2.13 7.08 13.31
C ALA A 28 0.61 7.05 13.57
N ILE A 29 0.15 6.39 14.64
CA ILE A 29 -1.27 6.34 15.02
C ILE A 29 -1.79 7.74 15.42
N LEU A 30 -0.94 8.56 16.07
CA LEU A 30 -1.27 9.94 16.42
C LEU A 30 -1.29 10.90 15.20
N GLY A 31 -0.96 10.40 14.00
CA GLY A 31 -0.99 11.19 12.76
C GLY A 31 0.18 12.19 12.63
N VAL A 32 1.28 11.96 13.35
CA VAL A 32 2.49 12.78 13.24
C VAL A 32 3.11 12.61 11.85
N ASN A 33 3.72 13.68 11.32
CA ASN A 33 4.39 13.64 10.03
C ASN A 33 5.38 12.48 9.92
N VAL A 34 5.30 11.72 8.81
CA VAL A 34 6.07 10.49 8.59
C VAL A 34 7.57 10.73 8.70
N PHE A 35 8.10 11.82 8.12
CA PHE A 35 9.52 12.13 8.17
C PHE A 35 10.00 12.38 9.61
N LEU A 36 9.21 13.11 10.39
CA LEU A 36 9.51 13.35 11.80
C LEU A 36 9.44 12.05 12.61
N THR A 37 8.43 11.22 12.37
CA THR A 37 8.26 9.93 13.04
C THR A 37 9.43 9.00 12.79
N LEU A 38 9.86 8.86 11.54
CA LEU A 38 11.00 8.01 11.18
C LEU A 38 12.32 8.57 11.72
N THR A 39 12.52 9.88 11.65
CA THR A 39 13.70 10.54 12.19
C THR A 39 13.81 10.31 13.70
N LEU A 40 12.74 10.51 14.45
CA LEU A 40 12.69 10.22 15.89
C LEU A 40 12.96 8.73 16.18
N GLY A 41 12.44 7.83 15.33
CA GLY A 41 12.72 6.40 15.42
C GLY A 41 14.21 6.08 15.29
N ILE A 42 14.88 6.64 14.28
CA ILE A 42 16.32 6.45 14.04
C ILE A 42 17.14 6.98 15.24
N PHE A 43 16.87 8.20 15.68
CA PHE A 43 17.61 8.78 16.81
C PHE A 43 17.35 8.04 18.12
N SER A 44 16.11 7.64 18.39
CA SER A 44 15.80 6.86 19.60
C SER A 44 16.50 5.50 19.60
N ALA A 45 16.54 4.80 18.45
CA ALA A 45 17.29 3.56 18.31
C ALA A 45 18.80 3.76 18.51
N GLY A 46 19.37 4.84 17.93
CA GLY A 46 20.76 5.22 18.11
C GLY A 46 21.11 5.51 19.58
N ILE A 47 20.30 6.31 20.26
CA ILE A 47 20.51 6.64 21.67
C ILE A 47 20.48 5.37 22.55
N ILE A 48 19.51 4.51 22.34
CA ILE A 48 19.40 3.24 23.10
C ILE A 48 20.59 2.33 22.81
N GLY A 49 21.01 2.20 21.55
CA GLY A 49 22.18 1.40 21.18
C GLY A 49 23.49 1.94 21.77
N LEU A 50 23.66 3.27 21.81
CA LEU A 50 24.79 3.93 22.46
C LEU A 50 24.79 3.73 23.99
N CYS A 51 23.63 3.85 24.63
CA CYS A 51 23.49 3.66 26.08
C CYS A 51 23.67 2.19 26.48
N ALA A 52 23.25 1.26 25.65
CA ALA A 52 23.46 -0.18 25.85
C ALA A 52 24.92 -0.61 25.61
N GLY A 53 25.74 0.23 25.01
CA GLY A 53 27.12 -0.10 24.65
C GLY A 53 27.26 -0.96 23.39
N ASP A 54 26.17 -1.21 22.69
CA ASP A 54 26.15 -2.00 21.44
C ASP A 54 26.66 -1.19 20.24
N LEU A 55 26.56 0.14 20.30
CA LEU A 55 26.93 1.07 19.23
C LEU A 55 27.94 2.11 19.71
N THR A 56 28.77 2.59 18.80
CA THR A 56 29.54 3.83 18.93
C THR A 56 28.97 4.87 17.96
N ILE A 57 29.35 6.15 18.13
CA ILE A 57 28.90 7.21 17.22
C ILE A 57 29.31 6.91 15.77
N PHE A 58 30.51 6.33 15.57
CA PHE A 58 31.00 5.97 14.25
C PHE A 58 30.21 4.79 13.64
N THR A 59 29.93 3.75 14.43
CA THR A 59 29.14 2.60 13.96
C THR A 59 27.72 3.01 13.68
N PHE A 60 27.11 3.87 14.49
CA PHE A 60 25.79 4.42 14.23
C PHE A 60 25.71 5.20 12.91
N ALA A 61 26.70 6.08 12.62
CA ALA A 61 26.77 6.79 11.36
C ALA A 61 26.95 5.82 10.17
N GLN A 62 27.78 4.78 10.35
CA GLN A 62 27.96 3.73 9.35
C GLN A 62 26.67 2.94 9.09
N ASP A 63 25.91 2.61 10.12
CA ASP A 63 24.64 1.88 10.01
C ASP A 63 23.58 2.72 9.31
N ILE A 64 23.54 4.04 9.55
CA ILE A 64 22.69 4.95 8.77
C ILE A 64 23.08 4.90 7.29
N TRP A 65 24.37 4.98 6.96
CA TRP A 65 24.85 4.90 5.60
C TRP A 65 24.50 3.56 4.94
N ASN A 66 24.72 2.46 5.66
CA ASN A 66 24.40 1.11 5.21
C ASN A 66 22.88 0.96 4.97
N GLY A 67 22.05 1.56 5.82
CA GLY A 67 20.60 1.60 5.64
C GLY A 67 20.19 2.32 4.35
N PHE A 68 20.77 3.49 4.06
CA PHE A 68 20.53 4.22 2.82
C PHE A 68 20.98 3.45 1.59
N THR A 69 22.19 2.90 1.61
CA THR A 69 22.74 2.13 0.48
C THR A 69 21.97 0.83 0.25
N GLY A 70 21.52 0.16 1.32
CA GLY A 70 20.67 -1.03 1.21
C GLY A 70 19.28 -0.77 0.60
N MET A 71 18.78 0.49 0.68
CA MET A 71 17.50 0.89 0.08
C MET A 71 17.65 1.56 -1.30
N SER A 72 18.86 1.76 -1.79
CA SER A 72 19.11 2.47 -3.06
C SER A 72 18.44 1.80 -4.26
N GLU A 73 18.47 0.47 -4.32
CA GLU A 73 17.83 -0.31 -5.39
C GLU A 73 16.32 -0.07 -5.41
N VAL A 74 15.67 -0.13 -4.24
CA VAL A 74 14.23 0.14 -4.09
C VAL A 74 13.90 1.58 -4.48
N PHE A 75 14.75 2.53 -4.09
CA PHE A 75 14.59 3.95 -4.43
C PHE A 75 14.64 4.18 -5.95
N PHE A 76 15.67 3.66 -6.63
CA PHE A 76 15.78 3.81 -8.08
C PHE A 76 14.64 3.11 -8.82
N LEU A 77 14.23 1.93 -8.39
CA LEU A 77 13.10 1.23 -8.98
C LEU A 77 11.80 2.02 -8.82
N ALA A 78 11.53 2.57 -7.64
CA ALA A 78 10.37 3.43 -7.41
C ALA A 78 10.40 4.70 -8.27
N LEU A 79 11.58 5.32 -8.43
CA LEU A 79 11.79 6.49 -9.28
C LEU A 79 11.47 6.20 -10.76
N PHE A 80 12.00 5.10 -11.31
CA PHE A 80 11.74 4.69 -12.68
C PHE A 80 10.28 4.28 -12.91
N CYS A 81 9.70 3.51 -11.99
CA CYS A 81 8.27 3.15 -12.06
C CYS A 81 7.37 4.39 -12.02
N GLY A 82 7.69 5.37 -11.17
CA GLY A 82 6.98 6.66 -11.11
C GLY A 82 7.08 7.43 -12.43
N GLY A 83 8.26 7.50 -13.02
CA GLY A 83 8.47 8.15 -14.33
C GLY A 83 7.71 7.47 -15.48
N ILE A 84 7.73 6.15 -15.55
CA ILE A 84 6.96 5.37 -16.53
C ILE A 84 5.46 5.57 -16.33
N SER A 85 5.00 5.56 -15.07
CA SER A 85 3.61 5.79 -14.72
C SER A 85 3.11 7.16 -15.21
N GLU A 86 3.90 8.21 -14.99
CA GLU A 86 3.59 9.57 -15.48
C GLU A 86 3.52 9.62 -17.00
N LEU A 87 4.45 8.95 -17.70
CA LEU A 87 4.40 8.83 -19.15
C LEU A 87 3.13 8.13 -19.66
N ILE A 88 2.69 7.06 -18.99
CA ILE A 88 1.45 6.35 -19.33
C ILE A 88 0.24 7.25 -19.10
N ALA A 89 0.21 7.98 -17.99
CA ALA A 89 -0.86 8.91 -17.66
C ALA A 89 -0.93 10.07 -18.67
N HIS A 90 0.19 10.70 -18.95
CA HIS A 90 0.29 11.82 -19.89
C HIS A 90 -0.10 11.43 -21.34
N ASN A 91 0.21 10.20 -21.76
CA ASN A 91 -0.17 9.70 -23.09
C ASN A 91 -1.59 9.12 -23.15
N GLY A 92 -2.41 9.31 -22.12
CA GLY A 92 -3.81 8.90 -22.11
C GLY A 92 -4.03 7.40 -21.89
N GLY A 93 -3.00 6.65 -21.49
CA GLY A 93 -3.11 5.21 -21.25
C GLY A 93 -4.13 4.88 -20.16
N ILE A 94 -4.16 5.68 -19.10
CA ILE A 94 -5.14 5.51 -18.00
C ILE A 94 -6.55 5.85 -18.50
N VAL A 95 -6.70 6.93 -19.27
CA VAL A 95 -8.01 7.33 -19.84
C VAL A 95 -8.56 6.24 -20.76
N TRP A 96 -7.71 5.66 -21.61
CA TRP A 96 -8.10 4.53 -22.46
C TRP A 96 -8.57 3.32 -21.66
N LEU A 97 -7.86 2.98 -20.58
CA LEU A 97 -8.23 1.87 -19.68
C LEU A 97 -9.59 2.09 -19.04
N ILE A 98 -9.82 3.30 -18.56
CA ILE A 98 -11.09 3.75 -17.97
C ILE A 98 -12.24 3.58 -18.93
N GLU A 99 -12.12 4.12 -20.16
CA GLU A 99 -13.15 4.04 -21.18
C GLU A 99 -13.45 2.58 -21.56
N LYS A 100 -12.44 1.75 -21.63
CA LYS A 100 -12.60 0.33 -21.93
C LYS A 100 -13.37 -0.41 -20.83
N LEU A 101 -13.02 -0.16 -19.57
CA LEU A 101 -13.69 -0.77 -18.43
C LEU A 101 -15.13 -0.28 -18.29
N ARG A 102 -15.37 1.03 -18.48
CA ARG A 102 -16.72 1.62 -18.41
C ARG A 102 -17.69 0.97 -19.38
N LYS A 103 -17.25 0.63 -20.59
CA LYS A 103 -18.08 -0.08 -21.59
C LYS A 103 -18.49 -1.50 -21.17
N MET A 104 -17.77 -2.10 -20.21
CA MET A 104 -18.06 -3.45 -19.70
C MET A 104 -18.99 -3.44 -18.49
N MET A 105 -19.31 -2.27 -17.94
CA MET A 105 -20.14 -2.15 -16.74
C MET A 105 -21.60 -1.90 -17.11
N HIS A 106 -22.50 -2.74 -16.58
CA HIS A 106 -23.93 -2.70 -16.90
C HIS A 106 -24.82 -2.61 -15.65
N GLY A 107 -24.23 -2.49 -14.44
CA GLY A 107 -24.99 -2.42 -13.19
C GLY A 107 -24.11 -2.30 -11.96
N GLY A 108 -24.69 -2.05 -10.80
CA GLY A 108 -23.96 -1.72 -9.58
C GLY A 108 -22.92 -2.77 -9.13
N LYS A 109 -23.17 -4.08 -9.33
CA LYS A 109 -22.16 -5.12 -9.01
C LYS A 109 -21.02 -5.13 -10.02
N SER A 110 -21.33 -5.03 -11.32
CA SER A 110 -20.29 -4.98 -12.36
C SER A 110 -19.47 -3.70 -12.28
N ALA A 111 -20.08 -2.59 -11.86
CA ALA A 111 -19.36 -1.34 -11.58
C ALA A 111 -18.38 -1.50 -10.42
N GLN A 112 -18.77 -2.15 -9.32
CA GLN A 112 -17.88 -2.44 -8.21
C GLN A 112 -16.67 -3.30 -8.63
N ILE A 113 -16.92 -4.38 -9.41
CA ILE A 113 -15.83 -5.19 -9.97
C ILE A 113 -14.94 -4.35 -10.89
N GLY A 114 -15.55 -3.57 -11.78
CA GLY A 114 -14.80 -2.73 -12.72
C GLY A 114 -13.92 -1.69 -12.03
N MET A 115 -14.41 -1.02 -10.98
CA MET A 115 -13.61 -0.10 -10.16
C MET A 115 -12.48 -0.81 -9.43
N SER A 116 -12.73 -2.03 -8.92
CA SER A 116 -11.71 -2.85 -8.28
C SER A 116 -10.61 -3.25 -9.27
N VAL A 117 -10.98 -3.69 -10.47
CA VAL A 117 -10.02 -4.01 -11.54
C VAL A 117 -9.26 -2.77 -12.00
N LEU A 118 -9.95 -1.63 -12.14
CA LEU A 118 -9.33 -0.37 -12.54
C LEU A 118 -8.21 0.04 -11.58
N VAL A 119 -8.49 0.10 -10.27
CA VAL A 119 -7.47 0.48 -9.28
C VAL A 119 -6.33 -0.53 -9.20
N SER A 120 -6.63 -1.82 -9.35
CA SER A 120 -5.62 -2.89 -9.38
C SER A 120 -4.65 -2.72 -10.55
N LEU A 121 -5.16 -2.44 -11.75
CA LEU A 121 -4.33 -2.20 -12.93
C LEU A 121 -3.55 -0.89 -12.84
N ALA A 122 -4.16 0.17 -12.27
CA ALA A 122 -3.47 1.41 -11.99
C ALA A 122 -2.34 1.20 -10.97
N ASP A 123 -2.56 0.39 -9.95
CA ASP A 123 -1.54 0.06 -8.95
C ASP A 123 -0.41 -0.79 -9.56
N CYS A 124 -0.72 -1.75 -10.42
CA CYS A 124 0.30 -2.45 -11.20
C CYS A 124 1.13 -1.49 -12.06
N ALA A 125 0.53 -0.46 -12.64
CA ALA A 125 1.26 0.51 -13.48
C ALA A 125 2.12 1.47 -12.65
N THR A 126 1.64 1.86 -11.45
CA THR A 126 2.30 2.89 -10.62
C THR A 126 3.19 2.32 -9.53
N ALA A 127 3.03 1.03 -9.20
CA ALA A 127 3.63 0.37 -8.05
C ALA A 127 3.44 1.15 -6.73
N ASN A 128 2.33 1.91 -6.63
CA ASN A 128 2.02 2.78 -5.51
C ASN A 128 0.50 2.93 -5.32
N ASN A 129 -0.05 2.34 -4.24
CA ASN A 129 -1.48 2.34 -3.98
C ASN A 129 -2.07 3.76 -3.82
N THR A 130 -1.36 4.68 -3.18
CA THR A 130 -1.82 6.06 -3.00
C THR A 130 -2.00 6.76 -4.35
N VAL A 131 -0.99 6.63 -5.23
CA VAL A 131 -1.06 7.20 -6.58
C VAL A 131 -2.18 6.54 -7.38
N ALA A 132 -2.31 5.22 -7.33
CA ALA A 132 -3.39 4.49 -8.00
C ALA A 132 -4.77 4.96 -7.56
N ILE A 133 -5.01 5.14 -6.25
CA ILE A 133 -6.26 5.65 -5.71
C ILE A 133 -6.54 7.09 -6.17
N ILE A 134 -5.54 7.97 -6.15
CA ILE A 134 -5.69 9.36 -6.61
C ILE A 134 -6.06 9.41 -8.10
N LEU A 135 -5.36 8.64 -8.94
CA LEU A 135 -5.62 8.57 -10.39
C LEU A 135 -7.02 8.03 -10.71
N CYS A 136 -7.46 7.01 -9.98
CA CYS A 136 -8.76 6.38 -10.21
C CYS A 136 -9.92 7.09 -9.49
N GLY A 137 -9.64 7.93 -8.50
CA GLY A 137 -10.62 8.48 -7.58
C GLY A 137 -11.74 9.25 -8.26
N ASN A 138 -11.42 10.18 -9.16
CA ASN A 138 -12.41 10.97 -9.89
C ASN A 138 -13.32 10.10 -10.75
N VAL A 139 -12.73 9.12 -11.44
CA VAL A 139 -13.47 8.18 -12.29
C VAL A 139 -14.36 7.27 -11.45
N ALA A 140 -13.84 6.75 -10.36
CA ALA A 140 -14.61 5.93 -9.44
C ALA A 140 -15.77 6.73 -8.80
N LYS A 141 -15.59 8.03 -8.55
CA LYS A 141 -16.64 8.93 -8.10
C LYS A 141 -17.76 9.05 -9.16
N ASP A 142 -17.39 9.28 -10.42
CA ASP A 142 -18.36 9.39 -11.52
C ASP A 142 -19.12 8.07 -11.74
N MET A 143 -18.41 6.94 -11.71
CA MET A 143 -19.02 5.61 -11.82
C MET A 143 -19.92 5.29 -10.62
N SER A 144 -19.52 5.69 -9.42
CA SER A 144 -20.31 5.59 -8.21
C SER A 144 -21.67 6.31 -8.37
N ARG A 145 -21.67 7.52 -8.94
CA ARG A 145 -22.86 8.29 -9.24
C ARG A 145 -23.73 7.64 -10.33
N GLU A 146 -23.12 7.24 -11.43
CA GLU A 146 -23.80 6.63 -12.58
C GLU A 146 -24.52 5.34 -12.20
N PHE A 147 -23.82 4.43 -11.47
CA PHE A 147 -24.35 3.13 -11.11
C PHE A 147 -25.00 3.06 -9.71
N LYS A 148 -25.13 4.21 -9.04
CA LYS A 148 -25.72 4.33 -7.69
C LYS A 148 -25.06 3.40 -6.66
N VAL A 149 -23.75 3.30 -6.70
CA VAL A 149 -22.93 2.59 -5.70
C VAL A 149 -22.53 3.62 -4.63
N ASP A 150 -22.77 3.31 -3.36
CA ASP A 150 -22.41 4.21 -2.25
C ASP A 150 -20.92 4.62 -2.32
N PRO A 151 -20.60 5.92 -2.29
CA PRO A 151 -19.21 6.40 -2.37
C PRO A 151 -18.29 5.82 -1.30
N ARG A 152 -18.80 5.58 -0.09
CA ARG A 152 -18.06 4.94 1.00
C ARG A 152 -17.67 3.50 0.64
N ARG A 153 -18.58 2.80 -0.03
CA ARG A 153 -18.33 1.46 -0.56
C ARG A 153 -17.30 1.48 -1.67
N THR A 154 -17.41 2.44 -2.58
CA THR A 154 -16.43 2.65 -3.66
C THR A 154 -15.04 2.93 -3.10
N ALA A 155 -14.92 3.86 -2.15
CA ALA A 155 -13.65 4.18 -1.50
C ALA A 155 -13.02 2.95 -0.83
N SER A 156 -13.83 2.17 -0.11
CA SER A 156 -13.37 0.92 0.53
C SER A 156 -12.86 -0.12 -0.49
N LEU A 157 -13.52 -0.25 -1.64
CA LEU A 157 -13.08 -1.18 -2.70
C LEU A 157 -11.77 -0.71 -3.35
N LEU A 158 -11.62 0.59 -3.60
CA LEU A 158 -10.37 1.15 -4.12
C LEU A 158 -9.21 0.87 -3.18
N ASP A 159 -9.40 1.10 -1.88
CA ASP A 159 -8.38 0.87 -0.87
C ASP A 159 -8.02 -0.62 -0.73
N VAL A 160 -9.02 -1.49 -0.61
CA VAL A 160 -8.81 -2.95 -0.49
C VAL A 160 -8.03 -3.50 -1.68
N PHE A 161 -8.45 -3.19 -2.91
CA PHE A 161 -7.84 -3.78 -4.10
C PHE A 161 -6.50 -3.15 -4.46
N SER A 162 -6.27 -1.88 -4.18
CA SER A 162 -4.93 -1.30 -4.30
C SER A 162 -3.96 -1.94 -3.30
N CYS A 163 -4.34 -2.10 -2.03
CA CYS A 163 -3.51 -2.76 -1.03
C CYS A 163 -3.19 -4.22 -1.37
N VAL A 164 -4.16 -4.96 -1.93
CA VAL A 164 -3.93 -6.34 -2.38
C VAL A 164 -2.84 -6.38 -3.44
N PHE A 165 -3.00 -5.59 -4.51
CA PHE A 165 -2.06 -5.61 -5.63
C PHE A 165 -0.70 -5.05 -5.23
N GLN A 166 -0.66 -3.96 -4.48
CA GLN A 166 0.59 -3.42 -3.93
C GLN A 166 1.37 -4.46 -3.10
N GLY A 167 0.66 -5.33 -2.38
CA GLY A 167 1.28 -6.38 -1.56
C GLY A 167 1.78 -7.59 -2.35
N ILE A 168 1.29 -7.86 -3.58
CA ILE A 168 1.67 -9.03 -4.38
C ILE A 168 2.52 -8.69 -5.60
N ILE A 169 2.67 -7.42 -5.96
CA ILE A 169 3.50 -7.00 -7.10
C ILE A 169 4.98 -7.25 -6.79
N PRO A 170 5.70 -8.09 -7.57
CA PRO A 170 7.08 -8.45 -7.26
C PRO A 170 8.07 -7.29 -7.29
N TYR A 171 7.77 -6.25 -8.07
CA TYR A 171 8.54 -4.99 -8.15
C TYR A 171 8.01 -3.91 -7.20
N GLY A 172 7.03 -4.21 -6.37
CA GLY A 172 6.53 -3.33 -5.33
C GLY A 172 7.51 -3.21 -4.16
N ALA A 173 7.54 -2.03 -3.52
CA ALA A 173 8.46 -1.73 -2.45
C ALA A 173 8.40 -2.76 -1.30
N GLN A 174 7.22 -3.30 -0.98
CA GLN A 174 7.03 -4.24 0.11
C GLN A 174 7.82 -5.54 -0.07
N LEU A 175 7.71 -6.16 -1.25
CA LEU A 175 8.39 -7.43 -1.54
C LEU A 175 9.88 -7.23 -1.77
N LEU A 176 10.28 -6.11 -2.38
CA LEU A 176 11.69 -5.75 -2.55
C LEU A 176 12.39 -5.52 -1.21
N VAL A 177 11.74 -4.78 -0.30
CA VAL A 177 12.25 -4.57 1.06
C VAL A 177 12.36 -5.88 1.81
N ALA A 178 11.34 -6.75 1.74
CA ALA A 178 11.36 -8.06 2.39
C ALA A 178 12.52 -8.94 1.86
N ALA A 179 12.71 -9.00 0.54
CA ALA A 179 13.81 -9.72 -0.09
C ALA A 179 15.18 -9.15 0.30
N SER A 180 15.34 -7.82 0.26
CA SER A 180 16.58 -7.12 0.64
C SER A 180 16.93 -7.36 2.11
N LEU A 181 15.97 -7.24 3.03
CA LEU A 181 16.18 -7.50 4.46
C LEU A 181 16.56 -8.95 4.72
N THR A 182 15.97 -9.90 4.02
CA THR A 182 16.32 -11.32 4.15
C THR A 182 17.76 -11.56 3.72
N THR A 183 18.17 -10.97 2.62
CA THR A 183 19.54 -11.06 2.12
C THR A 183 20.55 -10.43 3.08
N THR A 184 20.26 -9.23 3.58
CA THR A 184 21.20 -8.51 4.48
C THR A 184 21.28 -9.12 5.87
N THR A 185 20.17 -9.66 6.40
CA THR A 185 20.12 -10.19 7.77
C THR A 185 20.57 -11.65 7.85
N TYR A 186 20.20 -12.46 6.88
CA TYR A 186 20.42 -13.91 6.91
C TYR A 186 21.40 -14.43 5.84
N GLY A 187 21.84 -13.58 4.91
CA GLY A 187 22.68 -13.98 3.79
C GLY A 187 21.97 -14.88 2.77
N ILE A 188 20.64 -14.97 2.83
CA ILE A 188 19.83 -15.82 1.95
C ILE A 188 19.22 -14.93 0.86
N VAL A 189 19.60 -15.15 -0.39
CA VAL A 189 19.02 -14.46 -1.53
C VAL A 189 17.68 -15.10 -1.88
N ILE A 190 16.60 -14.36 -1.72
CA ILE A 190 15.23 -14.78 -2.06
C ILE A 190 14.69 -13.84 -3.14
N SER A 191 14.10 -14.42 -4.20
CA SER A 191 13.41 -13.62 -5.21
C SER A 191 12.08 -13.08 -4.65
N PRO A 192 11.71 -11.81 -4.90
CA PRO A 192 10.41 -11.27 -4.53
C PRO A 192 9.23 -12.16 -5.01
N VAL A 193 9.35 -12.78 -6.18
CA VAL A 193 8.33 -13.70 -6.73
C VAL A 193 8.10 -14.93 -5.85
N GLU A 194 9.15 -15.42 -5.19
CA GLU A 194 9.05 -16.58 -4.28
C GLU A 194 8.30 -16.24 -2.98
N ILE A 195 8.22 -14.97 -2.62
CA ILE A 195 7.50 -14.48 -1.42
C ILE A 195 5.99 -14.39 -1.68
N VAL A 196 5.58 -14.06 -2.92
CA VAL A 196 4.17 -13.83 -3.30
C VAL A 196 3.21 -14.92 -2.81
N PRO A 197 3.47 -16.23 -2.96
CA PRO A 197 2.56 -17.29 -2.49
C PRO A 197 2.29 -17.26 -0.98
N TYR A 198 3.21 -16.70 -0.20
CA TYR A 198 3.14 -16.64 1.25
C TYR A 198 2.48 -15.37 1.78
N MET A 199 2.03 -14.47 0.90
CA MET A 199 1.32 -13.25 1.26
C MET A 199 -0.15 -13.53 1.61
N TRP A 200 -0.39 -14.36 2.61
CA TRP A 200 -1.72 -14.82 3.03
C TRP A 200 -2.69 -13.69 3.31
N TYR A 201 -2.21 -12.60 3.90
CA TYR A 201 -3.03 -11.42 4.14
C TYR A 201 -3.64 -10.87 2.85
N CYS A 202 -2.85 -10.70 1.81
CA CYS A 202 -3.30 -10.17 0.52
C CYS A 202 -4.32 -11.12 -0.16
N TRP A 203 -4.07 -12.43 -0.12
CA TRP A 203 -4.98 -13.43 -0.69
C TRP A 203 -6.31 -13.49 0.05
N ILE A 204 -6.28 -13.48 1.38
CA ILE A 204 -7.49 -13.45 2.22
C ILE A 204 -8.24 -12.14 2.00
N LEU A 205 -7.55 -11.01 1.94
CA LEU A 205 -8.15 -9.70 1.69
C LEU A 205 -8.82 -9.64 0.31
N ALA A 206 -8.16 -10.18 -0.73
CA ALA A 206 -8.72 -10.29 -2.08
C ALA A 206 -10.00 -11.13 -2.09
N PHE A 207 -9.97 -12.28 -1.42
CA PHE A 207 -11.12 -13.19 -1.33
C PHE A 207 -12.31 -12.50 -0.64
N PHE A 208 -12.10 -11.91 0.54
CA PHE A 208 -13.17 -11.22 1.27
C PHE A 208 -13.60 -9.93 0.57
N GLY A 209 -12.70 -9.22 -0.09
CA GLY A 209 -13.02 -8.07 -0.94
C GLY A 209 -13.98 -8.44 -2.06
N LEU A 210 -13.68 -9.50 -2.82
CA LEU A 210 -14.56 -10.02 -3.86
C LEU A 210 -15.87 -10.55 -3.29
N LEU A 211 -15.80 -11.34 -2.22
CA LEU A 211 -16.99 -11.88 -1.55
C LEU A 211 -17.94 -10.75 -1.11
N SER A 212 -17.41 -9.63 -0.65
CA SER A 212 -18.20 -8.48 -0.21
C SER A 212 -19.04 -7.85 -1.33
N ILE A 213 -18.65 -7.99 -2.59
CA ILE A 213 -19.41 -7.47 -3.74
C ILE A 213 -20.68 -8.33 -3.98
N PHE A 214 -20.57 -9.63 -3.72
CA PHE A 214 -21.69 -10.56 -3.95
C PHE A 214 -22.57 -10.72 -2.71
N VAL A 215 -21.95 -10.77 -1.53
CA VAL A 215 -22.62 -10.94 -0.23
C VAL A 215 -22.56 -9.62 0.53
N PRO A 216 -23.69 -8.96 0.81
CA PRO A 216 -23.73 -7.61 1.36
C PRO A 216 -23.46 -7.54 2.88
N TYR A 217 -22.51 -8.33 3.39
CA TYR A 217 -22.17 -8.29 4.82
C TYR A 217 -21.46 -6.99 5.22
N ALA A 218 -20.71 -6.40 4.31
CA ALA A 218 -19.99 -5.13 4.52
C ALA A 218 -20.87 -3.89 4.31
N ASP A 219 -22.07 -4.06 3.72
CA ASP A 219 -22.99 -2.94 3.41
C ASP A 219 -23.86 -2.51 4.58
N ARG A 220 -23.66 -3.08 5.78
CA ARG A 220 -24.52 -2.82 6.93
C ARG A 220 -24.59 -1.34 7.30
N THR A 221 -23.48 -0.64 7.20
CA THR A 221 -23.39 0.80 7.48
C THR A 221 -24.10 1.60 6.39
N CYS A 222 -23.84 1.30 5.13
CA CYS A 222 -24.46 1.97 3.98
C CYS A 222 -25.99 1.74 3.92
N ARG A 223 -26.48 0.60 4.42
CA ARG A 223 -27.94 0.33 4.51
C ARG A 223 -28.62 1.06 5.65
N LYS A 224 -27.93 1.28 6.77
CA LYS A 224 -28.49 2.02 7.92
C LYS A 224 -28.57 3.50 7.67
N ASP A 225 -27.64 4.03 6.91
CA ASP A 225 -27.51 5.44 6.55
C ASP A 225 -27.23 5.53 5.04
N PRO A 226 -28.28 5.48 4.19
CA PRO A 226 -28.11 5.52 2.74
C PRO A 226 -27.53 6.87 2.29
N TRP A 227 -26.65 6.82 1.28
CA TRP A 227 -26.04 8.04 0.72
C TRP A 227 -27.09 8.96 0.10
N ASN A 228 -27.07 10.24 0.48
CA ASN A 228 -27.94 11.24 -0.10
C ASN A 228 -27.34 11.79 -1.41
N TRP A 229 -27.84 11.29 -2.53
CA TRP A 229 -27.40 11.67 -3.87
C TRP A 229 -27.77 13.12 -4.26
N GLU A 230 -28.71 13.75 -3.58
CA GLU A 230 -29.10 15.16 -3.86
C GLU A 230 -28.00 16.13 -3.43
N TYR A 231 -27.28 15.82 -2.35
CA TYR A 231 -26.14 16.62 -1.88
C TYR A 231 -25.03 16.68 -2.92
N ASP A 232 -24.78 15.58 -3.61
CA ASP A 232 -23.75 15.41 -4.63
C ASP A 232 -24.03 16.19 -5.91
N VAL A 233 -25.32 16.42 -6.23
CA VAL A 233 -25.75 17.22 -7.39
C VAL A 233 -25.57 18.71 -7.10
N ALA A 234 -25.78 19.15 -5.86
CA ALA A 234 -25.61 20.56 -5.46
C ALA A 234 -24.13 21.01 -5.52
N GLU A 235 -23.18 20.16 -5.10
CA GLU A 235 -21.75 20.44 -5.21
C GLU A 235 -21.26 20.49 -6.67
N SER A 236 -21.72 19.56 -7.52
CA SER A 236 -21.34 19.56 -8.94
C SER A 236 -21.86 20.76 -9.72
N GLY A 237 -22.98 21.35 -9.29
CA GLY A 237 -23.52 22.59 -9.85
C GLY A 237 -22.72 23.85 -9.49
N VAL A 238 -21.94 23.82 -8.42
CA VAL A 238 -21.06 24.92 -8.00
C VAL A 238 -19.71 24.87 -8.73
N GLU A 239 -19.16 23.68 -9.00
CA GLU A 239 -17.92 23.52 -9.77
C GLU A 239 -18.08 23.83 -11.27
N ALA A 240 -19.26 23.58 -11.85
CA ALA A 240 -19.55 23.89 -13.25
C ALA A 240 -19.73 25.40 -13.53
N LYS A 241 -19.76 26.25 -12.48
CA LYS A 241 -19.92 27.71 -12.57
C LYS A 241 -18.65 28.51 -12.22
N LYS A 242 -17.53 27.85 -11.98
CA LYS A 242 -16.21 28.46 -11.83
C LYS A 242 -15.33 28.15 -13.02
#